data_b9d72878e5a68b679d0e4511c20590da
#
_entry.id   b9d72878e5a68b679d0e4511c20590da
#
_cell.length_a   1.000
_cell.length_b   1.000
_cell.length_c   1.000
_cell.angle_alpha   90.00
_cell.angle_beta   90.00
_cell.angle_gamma   90.00
#
_symmetry.space_group_name_H-M   'P 1'
#
loop_
_entity.id
_entity.type
_entity.pdbx_description
1 polymer ?
#
loop_
_entity_poly.entity_id
_entity_poly.type
_entity_poly.pdbx_seq_one_letter_code
_entity_poly.pdbx_strand_id
1 'polypeptide(L)'
;MTTTDTPGPIAAVEPSSPAHKQAFALLNASTAPVWLAMILFPRARVTGWLVRRCSWLFAGLGVAYTALLAAGVATGGERVDFRDPDSLRAGLANPTAFLAGWTHYLAFDLFVGRWIWETNVAAGRSARLPLLLTWWFGPVGLTLELARRRRR
;
A
#
# COMPACT_ATOMS: atom_id res chain seq x y z
N MET A 1 45.75 12.37 -12.95
CA MET A 1 45.63 12.11 -11.51
C MET A 1 44.13 11.91 -11.27
N THR A 2 43.65 10.67 -11.48
CA THR A 2 42.25 10.29 -11.36
C THR A 2 41.96 10.00 -9.88
N THR A 3 41.22 10.91 -9.23
CA THR A 3 40.66 10.65 -7.90
C THR A 3 39.60 9.56 -8.04
N THR A 4 39.92 8.34 -7.58
CA THR A 4 38.95 7.30 -7.35
C THR A 4 38.05 7.76 -6.21
N ASP A 5 36.88 8.25 -6.57
CA ASP A 5 35.80 8.56 -5.62
C ASP A 5 35.32 7.23 -5.02
N THR A 6 35.82 6.89 -3.83
CA THR A 6 35.37 5.71 -3.10
C THR A 6 33.95 6.01 -2.62
N PRO A 7 32.93 5.19 -3.00
CA PRO A 7 31.58 5.39 -2.49
C PRO A 7 31.61 5.41 -0.96
N GLY A 8 31.08 6.48 -0.37
CA GLY A 8 30.92 6.56 1.07
C GLY A 8 30.15 5.37 1.63
N PRO A 9 30.30 5.01 2.91
CA PRO A 9 29.60 3.89 3.52
C PRO A 9 28.09 4.10 3.33
N ILE A 10 27.43 3.06 2.79
CA ILE A 10 25.97 3.02 2.67
C ILE A 10 25.41 3.31 4.07
N ALA A 11 24.65 4.39 4.21
CA ALA A 11 24.05 4.75 5.49
C ALA A 11 23.31 3.52 6.04
N ALA A 12 23.67 3.07 7.24
CA ALA A 12 23.07 1.90 7.86
C ALA A 12 21.58 2.16 8.04
N VAL A 13 20.73 1.27 7.49
CA VAL A 13 19.29 1.38 7.64
C VAL A 13 18.95 1.29 9.12
N GLU A 14 18.25 2.30 9.64
CA GLU A 14 17.83 2.35 11.03
C GLU A 14 16.91 1.16 11.36
N PRO A 15 17.21 0.36 12.40
CA PRO A 15 16.38 -0.80 12.70
C PRO A 15 15.00 -0.39 13.23
N SER A 16 13.95 -1.03 12.70
CA SER A 16 12.58 -0.80 13.15
C SER A 16 12.39 -1.20 14.61
N SER A 17 11.85 -0.31 15.43
CA SER A 17 11.49 -0.59 16.82
C SER A 17 10.37 -1.64 16.91
N PRO A 18 10.14 -2.26 18.09
CA PRO A 18 9.00 -3.15 18.31
C PRO A 18 7.64 -2.50 17.96
N ALA A 19 7.49 -1.21 18.25
CA ALA A 19 6.28 -0.44 17.94
C ALA A 19 6.06 -0.32 16.41
N HIS A 20 7.13 -0.06 15.64
CA HIS A 20 7.03 -0.04 14.17
C HIS A 20 6.63 -1.40 13.59
N LYS A 21 7.20 -2.50 14.12
CA LYS A 21 6.85 -3.87 13.70
C LYS A 21 5.39 -4.21 14.02
N GLN A 22 4.93 -3.81 15.19
CA GLN A 22 3.52 -4.01 15.60
C GLN A 22 2.58 -3.18 14.73
N ALA A 23 2.88 -1.90 14.47
CA ALA A 23 2.09 -1.05 13.58
C ALA A 23 2.00 -1.64 12.17
N PHE A 24 3.12 -2.10 11.61
CA PHE A 24 3.16 -2.78 10.32
C PHE A 24 2.25 -4.02 10.28
N ALA A 25 2.31 -4.86 11.32
CA ALA A 25 1.47 -6.07 11.42
C ALA A 25 -0.02 -5.71 11.50
N LEU A 26 -0.39 -4.70 12.30
CA LEU A 26 -1.78 -4.25 12.44
C LEU A 26 -2.33 -3.65 11.15
N LEU A 27 -1.55 -2.83 10.45
CA LEU A 27 -1.94 -2.25 9.17
C LEU A 27 -2.23 -3.34 8.13
N ASN A 28 -1.34 -4.33 8.00
CA ASN A 28 -1.56 -5.46 7.10
C ASN A 28 -2.78 -6.30 7.51
N ALA A 29 -2.90 -6.63 8.80
CA ALA A 29 -4.02 -7.41 9.32
C ALA A 29 -5.38 -6.70 9.12
N SER A 30 -5.41 -5.37 9.13
CA SER A 30 -6.64 -4.59 8.93
C SER A 30 -7.24 -4.75 7.53
N THR A 31 -6.41 -4.90 6.50
CA THR A 31 -6.83 -5.01 5.09
C THR A 31 -7.07 -6.45 4.64
N ALA A 32 -6.38 -7.42 5.25
CA ALA A 32 -6.40 -8.82 4.84
C ALA A 32 -7.79 -9.46 4.78
N PRO A 33 -8.71 -9.25 5.74
CA PRO A 33 -10.06 -9.82 5.67
C PRO A 33 -10.85 -9.39 4.44
N VAL A 34 -10.69 -8.13 4.01
CA VAL A 34 -11.37 -7.59 2.83
C VAL A 34 -10.82 -8.24 1.56
N TRP A 35 -9.49 -8.36 1.44
CA TRP A 35 -8.86 -9.04 0.33
C TRP A 35 -9.28 -10.50 0.22
N LEU A 36 -9.22 -11.24 1.34
CA LEU A 36 -9.61 -12.64 1.38
C LEU A 36 -11.08 -12.82 1.00
N ALA A 37 -11.98 -11.97 1.51
CA ALA A 37 -13.39 -12.04 1.16
C ALA A 37 -13.62 -11.79 -0.34
N MET A 38 -13.01 -10.78 -0.93
CA MET A 38 -13.16 -10.45 -2.36
C MET A 38 -12.60 -11.55 -3.27
N ILE A 39 -11.49 -12.20 -2.88
CA ILE A 39 -10.82 -13.22 -3.69
C ILE A 39 -11.52 -14.57 -3.57
N LEU A 40 -11.78 -15.03 -2.33
CA LEU A 40 -12.28 -16.38 -2.07
C LEU A 40 -13.81 -16.48 -2.25
N PHE A 41 -14.52 -15.45 -1.79
CA PHE A 41 -16.00 -15.44 -1.74
C PHE A 41 -16.60 -14.22 -2.44
N PRO A 42 -16.27 -13.95 -3.73
CA PRO A 42 -16.59 -12.67 -4.39
C PRO A 42 -18.09 -12.38 -4.47
N ARG A 43 -18.95 -13.41 -4.47
CA ARG A 43 -20.42 -13.27 -4.57
C ARG A 43 -21.17 -13.46 -3.25
N ALA A 44 -20.45 -13.69 -2.15
CA ALA A 44 -21.10 -13.87 -0.85
C ALA A 44 -21.69 -12.55 -0.33
N ARG A 45 -22.83 -12.63 0.35
CA ARG A 45 -23.47 -11.46 0.97
C ARG A 45 -22.57 -10.77 1.98
N VAL A 46 -21.78 -11.55 2.72
CA VAL A 46 -20.79 -11.03 3.68
C VAL A 46 -19.71 -10.21 3.01
N THR A 47 -19.24 -10.61 1.83
CA THR A 47 -18.26 -9.85 1.05
C THR A 47 -18.83 -8.49 0.63
N GLY A 48 -20.04 -8.49 0.09
CA GLY A 48 -20.72 -7.24 -0.26
C GLY A 48 -20.95 -6.31 0.95
N TRP A 49 -21.29 -6.87 2.11
CA TRP A 49 -21.40 -6.11 3.36
C TRP A 49 -20.05 -5.52 3.78
N LEU A 50 -18.99 -6.33 3.78
CA LEU A 50 -17.65 -5.93 4.18
C LEU A 50 -17.10 -4.82 3.25
N VAL A 51 -17.23 -5.00 1.94
CA VAL A 51 -16.78 -4.01 0.95
C VAL A 51 -17.53 -2.68 1.09
N ARG A 52 -18.84 -2.69 1.37
CA ARG A 52 -19.57 -1.45 1.67
C ARG A 52 -19.07 -0.74 2.93
N ARG A 53 -18.56 -1.49 3.91
CA ARG A 53 -17.99 -0.94 5.15
C ARG A 53 -16.53 -0.50 5.02
N CYS A 54 -15.83 -0.83 3.92
CA CYS A 54 -14.44 -0.43 3.66
C CYS A 54 -14.22 1.08 3.72
N SER A 55 -15.24 1.92 3.54
CA SER A 55 -15.08 3.38 3.65
C SER A 55 -14.53 3.80 5.01
N TRP A 56 -14.90 3.13 6.09
CA TRP A 56 -14.34 3.37 7.42
C TRP A 56 -12.87 2.90 7.53
N LEU A 57 -12.53 1.80 6.87
CA LEU A 57 -11.14 1.32 6.80
C LEU A 57 -10.26 2.31 6.03
N PHE A 58 -10.73 2.84 4.91
CA PHE A 58 -10.01 3.90 4.17
C PHE A 58 -9.80 5.16 5.02
N ALA A 59 -10.84 5.60 5.75
CA ALA A 59 -10.71 6.71 6.67
C ALA A 59 -9.67 6.42 7.76
N GLY A 60 -9.69 5.23 8.36
CA GLY A 60 -8.70 4.78 9.34
C GLY A 60 -7.27 4.76 8.80
N LEU A 61 -7.07 4.21 7.60
CA LEU A 61 -5.77 4.21 6.93
C LEU A 61 -5.30 5.64 6.60
N GLY A 62 -6.22 6.53 6.18
CA GLY A 62 -5.91 7.94 5.94
C GLY A 62 -5.48 8.67 7.21
N VAL A 63 -6.16 8.42 8.34
CA VAL A 63 -5.76 8.97 9.65
C VAL A 63 -4.40 8.42 10.08
N ALA A 64 -4.18 7.11 9.95
CA ALA A 64 -2.89 6.48 10.27
C ALA A 64 -1.75 7.08 9.41
N TYR A 65 -1.98 7.23 8.12
CA TYR A 65 -1.02 7.86 7.20
C TYR A 65 -0.67 9.29 7.64
N THR A 66 -1.68 10.11 7.93
CA THR A 66 -1.49 11.50 8.35
C THR A 66 -0.75 11.58 9.69
N ALA A 67 -1.10 10.71 10.64
CA ALA A 67 -0.42 10.64 11.93
C ALA A 67 1.06 10.24 11.80
N LEU A 68 1.39 9.29 10.94
CA LEU A 68 2.75 8.87 10.66
C LEU A 68 3.57 9.98 9.98
N LEU A 69 2.97 10.72 9.04
CA LEU A 69 3.63 11.90 8.44
C LEU A 69 3.89 12.98 9.49
N ALA A 70 2.89 13.30 10.32
CA ALA A 70 3.04 14.29 11.39
C ALA A 70 4.12 13.89 12.41
N ALA A 71 4.17 12.61 12.79
CA ALA A 71 5.20 12.08 13.67
C ALA A 71 6.60 12.20 13.03
N GLY A 72 6.75 11.88 11.75
CA GLY A 72 8.01 12.02 11.03
C GLY A 72 8.51 13.46 11.01
N VAL A 73 7.63 14.43 10.80
CA VAL A 73 7.98 15.87 10.86
C VAL A 73 8.33 16.30 12.28
N ALA A 74 7.55 15.87 13.28
CA ALA A 74 7.76 16.26 14.70
C ALA A 74 9.07 15.73 15.29
N THR A 75 9.55 14.58 14.81
CA THR A 75 10.82 13.98 15.26
C THR A 75 12.07 14.56 14.59
N GLY A 76 11.92 15.65 13.82
CA GLY A 76 13.03 16.35 13.18
C GLY A 76 13.61 15.59 11.99
N GLY A 77 12.80 14.77 11.33
CA GLY A 77 13.22 14.10 10.10
C GLY A 77 13.70 15.10 9.03
N GLU A 78 14.75 14.74 8.32
CA GLU A 78 15.27 15.57 7.21
C GLU A 78 14.13 15.89 6.22
N ARG A 79 14.15 17.12 5.71
CA ARG A 79 13.19 17.53 4.67
C ARG A 79 13.47 16.72 3.41
N VAL A 80 12.55 15.85 3.06
CA VAL A 80 12.64 15.04 1.84
C VAL A 80 12.35 15.92 0.63
N ASP A 81 13.33 16.04 -0.27
CA ASP A 81 13.09 16.62 -1.59
C ASP A 81 12.52 15.55 -2.52
N PHE A 82 11.24 15.68 -2.86
CA PHE A 82 10.56 14.74 -3.77
C PHE A 82 11.01 14.85 -5.23
N ARG A 83 11.88 15.84 -5.57
CA ARG A 83 12.47 16.01 -6.90
C ARG A 83 13.79 15.28 -7.03
N ASP A 84 14.41 14.92 -5.89
CA ASP A 84 15.66 14.17 -5.83
C ASP A 84 15.40 12.73 -5.38
N PRO A 85 15.68 11.74 -6.25
CA PRO A 85 15.44 10.33 -5.94
C PRO A 85 16.33 9.83 -4.78
N ASP A 86 17.52 10.39 -4.59
CA ASP A 86 18.41 9.99 -3.49
C ASP A 86 17.91 10.51 -2.14
N SER A 87 17.41 11.75 -2.10
CA SER A 87 16.74 12.32 -0.93
C SER A 87 15.48 11.52 -0.57
N LEU A 88 14.67 11.16 -1.55
CA LEU A 88 13.47 10.34 -1.33
C LEU A 88 13.84 8.95 -0.79
N ARG A 89 14.85 8.31 -1.36
CA ARG A 89 15.32 6.99 -0.89
C ARG A 89 15.84 7.04 0.54
N ALA A 90 16.63 8.07 0.86
CA ALA A 90 17.12 8.28 2.23
C ALA A 90 15.96 8.52 3.21
N GLY A 91 14.99 9.35 2.85
CA GLY A 91 13.78 9.57 3.65
C GLY A 91 13.00 8.28 3.91
N LEU A 92 12.81 7.45 2.91
CA LEU A 92 12.10 6.16 3.04
C LEU A 92 12.90 5.11 3.83
N ALA A 93 14.20 5.30 4.07
CA ALA A 93 14.97 4.46 4.98
C ALA A 93 14.60 4.66 6.46
N ASN A 94 13.96 5.79 6.80
CA ASN A 94 13.41 6.02 8.14
C ASN A 94 12.18 5.12 8.38
N PRO A 95 12.11 4.37 9.50
CA PRO A 95 11.02 3.43 9.79
C PRO A 95 9.61 4.06 9.80
N THR A 96 9.48 5.29 10.30
CA THR A 96 8.19 6.00 10.34
C THR A 96 7.74 6.43 8.94
N ALA A 97 8.66 6.95 8.12
CA ALA A 97 8.37 7.31 6.74
C ALA A 97 8.06 6.08 5.89
N PHE A 98 8.78 4.97 6.12
CA PHE A 98 8.45 3.69 5.49
C PHE A 98 7.03 3.24 5.83
N LEU A 99 6.61 3.29 7.10
CA LEU A 99 5.25 2.94 7.50
C LEU A 99 4.20 3.85 6.87
N ALA A 100 4.48 5.14 6.73
CA ALA A 100 3.59 6.06 6.01
C ALA A 100 3.43 5.62 4.54
N GLY A 101 4.54 5.40 3.84
CA GLY A 101 4.53 4.89 2.46
C GLY A 101 3.79 3.56 2.33
N TRP A 102 4.03 2.63 3.26
CA TRP A 102 3.34 1.34 3.30
C TRP A 102 1.83 1.49 3.49
N THR A 103 1.41 2.36 4.41
CA THR A 103 -0.03 2.67 4.64
C THR A 103 -0.69 3.24 3.39
N HIS A 104 0.03 4.10 2.65
CA HIS A 104 -0.41 4.61 1.36
C HIS A 104 -0.67 3.47 0.36
N TYR A 105 0.29 2.53 0.19
CA TYR A 105 0.11 1.37 -0.68
C TYR A 105 -1.11 0.53 -0.28
N LEU A 106 -1.25 0.21 1.00
CA LEU A 106 -2.38 -0.58 1.49
C LEU A 106 -3.73 0.09 1.17
N ALA A 107 -3.83 1.40 1.34
CA ALA A 107 -5.06 2.14 1.08
C ALA A 107 -5.40 2.17 -0.41
N PHE A 108 -4.43 2.50 -1.27
CA PHE A 108 -4.68 2.65 -2.71
C PHE A 108 -4.84 1.31 -3.41
N ASP A 109 -4.05 0.30 -3.06
CA ASP A 109 -4.21 -1.05 -3.63
C ASP A 109 -5.56 -1.65 -3.25
N LEU A 110 -6.00 -1.46 -2.00
CA LEU A 110 -7.33 -1.93 -1.57
C LEU A 110 -8.45 -1.17 -2.28
N PHE A 111 -8.29 0.13 -2.53
CA PHE A 111 -9.25 0.91 -3.31
C PHE A 111 -9.35 0.39 -4.75
N VAL A 112 -8.23 0.14 -5.40
CA VAL A 112 -8.17 -0.47 -6.73
C VAL A 112 -8.78 -1.87 -6.71
N GLY A 113 -8.48 -2.69 -5.71
CA GLY A 113 -9.06 -4.02 -5.51
C GLY A 113 -10.58 -3.97 -5.36
N ARG A 114 -11.10 -3.04 -4.55
CA ARG A 114 -12.54 -2.80 -4.44
C ARG A 114 -13.17 -2.48 -5.79
N TRP A 115 -12.58 -1.56 -6.56
CA TRP A 115 -13.08 -1.19 -7.88
C TRP A 115 -13.06 -2.38 -8.86
N ILE A 116 -11.99 -3.20 -8.86
CA ILE A 116 -11.91 -4.43 -9.66
C ILE A 116 -13.04 -5.40 -9.26
N TRP A 117 -13.24 -5.60 -7.94
CA TRP A 117 -14.27 -6.49 -7.43
C TRP A 117 -15.68 -6.03 -7.85
N GLU A 118 -16.04 -4.77 -7.54
CA GLU A 118 -17.38 -4.20 -7.85
C GLU A 118 -17.69 -4.35 -9.33
N THR A 119 -16.75 -3.99 -10.19
CA THR A 119 -16.97 -4.02 -11.64
C THR A 119 -17.09 -5.44 -12.18
N ASN A 120 -16.31 -6.38 -11.70
CA ASN A 120 -16.37 -7.75 -12.19
C ASN A 120 -17.59 -8.50 -11.66
N VAL A 121 -17.98 -8.27 -10.39
CA VAL A 121 -19.20 -8.86 -9.82
C VAL A 121 -20.44 -8.34 -10.55
N ALA A 122 -20.54 -7.04 -10.79
CA ALA A 122 -21.63 -6.44 -11.55
C ALA A 122 -21.76 -7.01 -12.98
N ALA A 123 -20.62 -7.33 -13.60
CA ALA A 123 -20.56 -7.93 -14.94
C ALA A 123 -20.63 -9.46 -14.96
N GLY A 124 -20.88 -10.13 -13.84
CA GLY A 124 -20.93 -11.59 -13.72
C GLY A 124 -19.59 -12.31 -13.93
N ARG A 125 -18.47 -11.58 -13.89
CA ARG A 125 -17.12 -12.08 -14.21
C ARG A 125 -16.34 -12.50 -12.97
N SER A 126 -15.25 -13.28 -13.20
CA SER A 126 -14.29 -13.60 -12.15
C SER A 126 -13.27 -12.47 -11.98
N ALA A 127 -13.15 -11.95 -10.76
CA ALA A 127 -12.17 -10.94 -10.38
C ALA A 127 -10.91 -11.55 -9.72
N ARG A 128 -10.86 -12.87 -9.47
CA ARG A 128 -9.86 -13.51 -8.60
C ARG A 128 -8.43 -13.21 -9.02
N LEU A 129 -8.10 -13.43 -10.30
CA LEU A 129 -6.72 -13.25 -10.77
C LEU A 129 -6.29 -11.77 -10.73
N PRO A 130 -7.06 -10.79 -11.26
CA PRO A 130 -6.71 -9.39 -11.09
C PRO A 130 -6.58 -8.96 -9.62
N LEU A 131 -7.45 -9.45 -8.73
CA LEU A 131 -7.38 -9.15 -7.29
C LEU A 131 -6.11 -9.71 -6.63
N LEU A 132 -5.75 -10.97 -6.91
CA LEU A 132 -4.51 -11.55 -6.41
C LEU A 132 -3.28 -10.76 -6.87
N LEU A 133 -3.24 -10.40 -8.15
CA LEU A 133 -2.13 -9.63 -8.70
C LEU A 133 -2.10 -8.20 -8.15
N THR A 134 -3.25 -7.59 -7.86
CA THR A 134 -3.30 -6.27 -7.21
C THR A 134 -2.80 -6.36 -5.77
N TRP A 135 -3.22 -7.38 -5.03
CA TRP A 135 -2.82 -7.54 -3.63
C TRP A 135 -1.30 -7.71 -3.46
N TRP A 136 -0.64 -8.43 -4.39
CA TRP A 136 0.80 -8.70 -4.31
C TRP A 136 1.66 -7.70 -5.08
N PHE A 137 1.16 -7.18 -6.18
CA PHE A 137 1.95 -6.41 -7.15
C PHE A 137 1.25 -5.11 -7.59
N GLY A 138 0.21 -4.65 -6.88
CA GLY A 138 -0.49 -3.39 -7.12
C GLY A 138 -0.85 -3.15 -8.58
N PRO A 139 -0.06 -2.33 -9.31
CA PRO A 139 -0.35 -1.93 -10.70
C PRO A 139 -0.51 -3.07 -11.70
N VAL A 140 0.11 -4.23 -11.45
CA VAL A 140 0.03 -5.40 -12.37
C VAL A 140 -1.40 -5.91 -12.48
N GLY A 141 -2.12 -6.01 -11.34
CA GLY A 141 -3.50 -6.44 -11.33
C GLY A 141 -4.43 -5.44 -12.00
N LEU A 142 -4.21 -4.14 -11.79
CA LEU A 142 -4.92 -3.06 -12.46
C LEU A 142 -4.71 -3.12 -13.98
N THR A 143 -3.47 -3.28 -14.43
CA THR A 143 -3.12 -3.37 -15.85
C THR A 143 -3.81 -4.57 -16.52
N LEU A 144 -3.81 -5.73 -15.85
CA LEU A 144 -4.51 -6.91 -16.36
C LEU A 144 -6.02 -6.64 -16.51
N GLU A 145 -6.65 -6.02 -15.49
CA GLU A 145 -8.09 -5.72 -15.55
C GLU A 145 -8.41 -4.76 -16.70
N LEU A 146 -7.62 -3.70 -16.89
CA LEU A 146 -7.79 -2.76 -17.98
C LEU A 146 -7.63 -3.43 -19.35
N ALA A 147 -6.63 -4.31 -19.52
CA ALA A 147 -6.41 -5.06 -20.75
C ALA A 147 -7.58 -6.00 -21.07
N ARG A 148 -8.17 -6.65 -20.05
CA ARG A 148 -9.34 -7.53 -20.20
C ARG A 148 -10.58 -6.77 -20.63
N ARG A 149 -10.70 -5.49 -20.26
CA ARG A 149 -11.83 -4.63 -20.67
C ARG A 149 -11.74 -4.15 -22.11
N ARG A 150 -10.51 -3.84 -22.59
CA ARG A 150 -10.29 -3.36 -23.96
C ARG A 150 -10.55 -4.41 -25.05
N ARG A 151 -10.54 -5.69 -24.70
CA ARG A 151 -10.77 -6.80 -25.64
C ARG A 151 -12.24 -7.13 -25.84
N ARG A 152 -13.13 -6.26 -25.39
CA ARG A 152 -14.59 -6.40 -25.47
C ARG A 152 -15.22 -5.19 -26.12
#